data_d39f212b1feb5977637d6886c24ccf10
#
_entry.id   d39f212b1feb5977637d6886c24ccf10
#
_cell.length_a   1.000
_cell.length_b   1.000
_cell.length_c   1.000
_cell.angle_alpha   90.00
_cell.angle_beta   90.00
_cell.angle_gamma   90.00
#
_symmetry.space_group_name_H-M   'P 1'
#
loop_
_entity.id
_entity.type
_entity.pdbx_description
1 polymer ?
#
loop_
_entity_poly.entity_id
_entity_poly.type
_entity_poly.pdbx_seq_one_letter_code
_entity_poly.pdbx_strand_id
1 'polypeptide(L)'
;MLVSNHQGYMDILVLGSLDPASFVGKAEIRWWPIFGLFSWWAGTIFLERRNKTALKGPLHETINRLREGGRVVVFPEGTDSDGTGVLPFHSSFFEAAIRAQCPVIPVAIRYSAPGVSSREEVIYWKDRRFLPHLIRLLGVGGIRAQVTFGKPMEPGSDRKALARRVYGEVARMVRVGGAT
;
A
#
# COMPACT_ATOMS: atom_id res chain seq x y z
N MET A 1 -5.89 -4.91 -9.91
CA MET A 1 -5.13 -4.83 -8.63
C MET A 1 -4.28 -3.57 -8.61
N LEU A 2 -4.31 -2.76 -7.54
CA LEU A 2 -3.45 -1.59 -7.35
C LEU A 2 -2.22 -1.97 -6.54
N VAL A 3 -1.04 -1.52 -6.96
CA VAL A 3 0.24 -1.82 -6.29
C VAL A 3 0.98 -0.53 -6.02
N SER A 4 1.22 -0.22 -4.74
CA SER A 4 1.79 1.05 -4.32
C SER A 4 3.03 0.89 -3.44
N ASN A 5 3.86 1.94 -3.39
CA ASN A 5 4.82 2.14 -2.31
C ASN A 5 4.08 2.40 -0.99
N HIS A 6 4.77 2.23 0.14
CA HIS A 6 4.15 2.31 1.47
C HIS A 6 4.93 3.20 2.43
N GLN A 7 4.26 4.22 2.95
CA GLN A 7 4.84 5.21 3.85
C GLN A 7 4.11 5.29 5.20
N GLY A 8 3.08 4.46 5.39
CA GLY A 8 2.36 4.34 6.64
C GLY A 8 0.84 4.34 6.49
N TYR A 9 0.14 4.46 7.62
CA TYR A 9 -1.32 4.38 7.66
C TYR A 9 -2.05 5.46 6.84
N MET A 10 -1.40 6.60 6.59
CA MET A 10 -1.97 7.66 5.75
C MET A 10 -2.25 7.20 4.32
N ASP A 11 -1.45 6.26 3.79
CA ASP A 11 -1.65 5.74 2.44
C ASP A 11 -3.03 5.08 2.29
N ILE A 12 -3.49 4.41 3.34
CA ILE A 12 -4.80 3.74 3.36
C ILE A 12 -5.92 4.79 3.28
N LEU A 13 -5.81 5.87 4.07
CA LEU A 13 -6.78 6.95 4.06
C LEU A 13 -6.80 7.68 2.72
N VAL A 14 -5.63 7.98 2.15
CA VAL A 14 -5.50 8.66 0.87
C VAL A 14 -6.06 7.81 -0.26
N LEU A 15 -5.64 6.56 -0.39
CA LEU A 15 -6.12 5.70 -1.47
C LEU A 15 -7.60 5.34 -1.31
N GLY A 16 -8.05 5.11 -0.07
CA GLY A 16 -9.46 4.83 0.22
C GLY A 16 -10.38 6.02 -0.04
N SER A 17 -9.87 7.25 0.04
CA SER A 17 -10.66 8.46 -0.28
C SER A 17 -10.84 8.67 -1.78
N LEU A 18 -9.97 8.12 -2.61
CA LEU A 18 -10.05 8.26 -4.06
C LEU A 18 -11.05 7.29 -4.69
N ASP A 19 -11.09 6.05 -4.17
CA ASP A 19 -11.92 5.00 -4.74
C ASP A 19 -12.11 3.86 -3.72
N PRO A 20 -13.32 3.30 -3.58
CA PRO A 20 -13.55 2.15 -2.74
C PRO A 20 -12.66 0.97 -3.12
N ALA A 21 -11.80 0.56 -2.21
CA ALA A 21 -10.88 -0.55 -2.41
C ALA A 21 -10.66 -1.33 -1.12
N SER A 22 -10.41 -2.61 -1.24
CA SER A 22 -9.94 -3.44 -0.13
C SER A 22 -8.42 -3.37 -0.03
N PHE A 23 -7.92 -3.36 1.19
CA PHE A 23 -6.48 -3.33 1.45
C PHE A 23 -5.99 -4.68 1.94
N VAL A 24 -4.75 -5.04 1.62
CA VAL A 24 -4.08 -6.19 2.22
C VAL A 24 -3.20 -5.69 3.35
N GLY A 25 -3.54 -6.01 4.57
CA GLY A 25 -2.90 -5.52 5.78
C GLY A 25 -2.42 -6.63 6.73
N LYS A 26 -1.58 -6.27 7.72
CA LYS A 26 -1.15 -7.18 8.78
C LYS A 26 -2.31 -7.54 9.69
N ALA A 27 -2.39 -8.81 10.13
CA ALA A 27 -3.48 -9.28 10.98
C ALA A 27 -3.55 -8.54 12.34
N GLU A 28 -2.42 -8.06 12.85
CA GLU A 28 -2.32 -7.33 14.09
C GLU A 28 -3.10 -6.00 14.08
N ILE A 29 -3.28 -5.38 12.92
CA ILE A 29 -4.00 -4.10 12.77
C ILE A 29 -5.47 -4.24 13.21
N ARG A 30 -6.06 -5.42 13.11
CA ARG A 30 -7.46 -5.69 13.54
C ARG A 30 -7.72 -5.35 15.01
N TRP A 31 -6.67 -5.40 15.83
CA TRP A 31 -6.75 -5.18 17.27
C TRP A 31 -6.45 -3.72 17.67
N TRP A 32 -6.08 -2.88 16.72
CA TRP A 32 -5.83 -1.48 17.01
C TRP A 32 -7.15 -0.73 17.20
N PRO A 33 -7.28 0.05 18.28
CA PRO A 33 -8.45 0.90 18.50
C PRO A 33 -8.68 1.79 17.26
N ILE A 34 -9.94 1.96 16.87
CA ILE A 34 -10.36 2.78 15.72
C ILE A 34 -9.91 2.17 14.37
N PHE A 35 -8.61 1.90 14.17
CA PHE A 35 -8.09 1.34 12.90
C PHE A 35 -8.54 -0.09 12.62
N GLY A 36 -8.71 -0.91 13.65
CA GLY A 36 -9.30 -2.24 13.49
C GLY A 36 -10.72 -2.17 12.95
N LEU A 37 -11.53 -1.26 13.46
CA LEU A 37 -12.90 -1.03 13.00
C LEU A 37 -12.93 -0.50 11.55
N PHE A 38 -12.11 0.53 11.25
CA PHE A 38 -11.99 1.05 9.88
C PHE A 38 -11.46 0.01 8.90
N SER A 39 -10.48 -0.79 9.30
CA SER A 39 -9.95 -1.87 8.47
C SER A 39 -11.00 -2.93 8.16
N TRP A 40 -11.84 -3.25 9.14
CA TRP A 40 -12.95 -4.17 8.95
C TRP A 40 -14.01 -3.59 8.00
N TRP A 41 -14.41 -2.34 8.18
CA TRP A 41 -15.34 -1.64 7.29
C TRP A 41 -14.81 -1.50 5.86
N ALA A 42 -13.53 -1.21 5.70
CA ALA A 42 -12.86 -1.16 4.41
C ALA A 42 -12.68 -2.54 3.76
N GLY A 43 -13.19 -3.61 4.37
CA GLY A 43 -13.04 -4.97 3.85
C GLY A 43 -11.57 -5.38 3.72
N THR A 44 -10.72 -5.00 4.68
CA THR A 44 -9.29 -5.33 4.66
C THR A 44 -9.07 -6.83 4.74
N ILE A 45 -8.27 -7.35 3.83
CA ILE A 45 -7.81 -8.73 3.82
C ILE A 45 -6.61 -8.86 4.75
N PHE A 46 -6.78 -9.55 5.87
CA PHE A 46 -5.74 -9.65 6.87
C PHE A 46 -4.76 -10.79 6.61
N LEU A 47 -3.46 -10.47 6.58
CA LEU A 47 -2.35 -11.39 6.34
C LEU A 47 -1.63 -11.73 7.64
N GLU A 48 -1.64 -13.00 8.02
CA GLU A 48 -0.82 -13.54 9.10
C GLU A 48 0.50 -14.05 8.53
N ARG A 49 1.57 -13.23 8.66
CA ARG A 49 2.86 -13.51 7.99
C ARG A 49 3.69 -14.61 8.65
N ARG A 50 3.43 -14.88 9.93
CA ARG A 50 4.21 -15.87 10.70
C ARG A 50 3.91 -17.32 10.33
N ASN A 51 2.75 -17.56 9.72
CA ASN A 51 2.32 -18.91 9.34
C ASN A 51 2.12 -19.01 7.82
N LYS A 52 3.01 -19.75 7.15
CA LYS A 52 2.94 -19.95 5.69
C LYS A 52 1.64 -20.65 5.23
N THR A 53 1.06 -21.49 6.06
CA THR A 53 -0.21 -22.15 5.77
C THR A 53 -1.39 -21.19 5.90
N ALA A 54 -1.32 -20.21 6.78
CA ALA A 54 -2.33 -19.16 6.95
C ALA A 54 -2.37 -18.16 5.78
N LEU A 55 -1.38 -18.15 4.88
CA LEU A 55 -1.37 -17.29 3.70
C LEU A 55 -2.34 -17.75 2.60
N LYS A 56 -2.80 -19.00 2.61
CA LYS A 56 -3.70 -19.54 1.58
C LYS A 56 -5.07 -18.85 1.59
N GLY A 57 -5.65 -18.62 2.75
CA GLY A 57 -6.94 -17.95 2.91
C GLY A 57 -6.94 -16.54 2.33
N PRO A 58 -6.10 -15.63 2.82
CA PRO A 58 -5.98 -14.28 2.29
C PRO A 58 -5.66 -14.20 0.79
N LEU A 59 -4.82 -15.10 0.28
CA LEU A 59 -4.55 -15.20 -1.15
C LEU A 59 -5.82 -15.55 -1.93
N HIS A 60 -6.57 -16.54 -1.45
CA HIS A 60 -7.81 -16.97 -2.11
C HIS A 60 -8.86 -15.86 -2.08
N GLU A 61 -9.02 -15.18 -0.95
CA GLU A 61 -9.92 -14.04 -0.81
C GLU A 61 -9.53 -12.91 -1.78
N THR A 62 -8.25 -12.58 -1.88
CA THR A 62 -7.75 -11.58 -2.84
C THR A 62 -8.09 -11.96 -4.28
N ILE A 63 -7.87 -13.23 -4.66
CA ILE A 63 -8.20 -13.73 -6.00
C ILE A 63 -9.69 -13.61 -6.29
N ASN A 64 -10.55 -14.00 -5.35
CA ASN A 64 -12.00 -13.94 -5.54
C ASN A 64 -12.46 -12.50 -5.72
N ARG A 65 -12.02 -11.57 -4.87
CA ARG A 65 -12.36 -10.14 -5.00
C ARG A 65 -11.93 -9.55 -6.35
N LEU A 66 -10.73 -9.91 -6.82
CA LEU A 66 -10.25 -9.45 -8.12
C LEU A 66 -11.10 -10.02 -9.28
N ARG A 67 -11.51 -11.29 -9.20
CA ARG A 67 -12.39 -11.94 -10.22
C ARG A 67 -13.79 -11.36 -10.23
N GLU A 68 -14.28 -10.92 -9.11
CA GLU A 68 -15.58 -10.24 -8.95
C GLU A 68 -15.54 -8.76 -9.39
N GLY A 69 -14.41 -8.30 -9.93
CA GLY A 69 -14.22 -6.92 -10.37
C GLY A 69 -13.89 -5.93 -9.24
N GLY A 70 -13.72 -6.42 -8.01
CA GLY A 70 -13.33 -5.62 -6.87
C GLY A 70 -11.91 -5.07 -6.98
N ARG A 71 -11.67 -3.92 -6.36
CA ARG A 71 -10.34 -3.31 -6.30
C ARG A 71 -9.62 -3.75 -5.04
N VAL A 72 -8.39 -4.21 -5.20
CA VAL A 72 -7.52 -4.58 -4.08
C VAL A 72 -6.20 -3.81 -4.17
N VAL A 73 -5.86 -3.12 -3.10
CA VAL A 73 -4.59 -2.41 -2.92
C VAL A 73 -3.62 -3.27 -2.14
N VAL A 74 -2.41 -3.41 -2.66
CA VAL A 74 -1.32 -4.11 -1.98
C VAL A 74 -0.08 -3.22 -1.89
N PHE A 75 0.64 -3.35 -0.78
CA PHE A 75 1.92 -2.70 -0.51
C PHE A 75 3.00 -3.79 -0.46
N PRO A 76 3.62 -4.13 -1.62
CA PRO A 76 4.52 -5.29 -1.67
C PRO A 76 5.87 -5.09 -0.97
N GLU A 77 6.19 -3.88 -0.51
CA GLU A 77 7.32 -3.60 0.36
C GLU A 77 7.22 -4.37 1.67
N GLY A 78 5.99 -4.61 2.10
CA GLY A 78 5.71 -5.40 3.29
C GLY A 78 6.03 -4.69 4.62
N THR A 79 6.53 -3.48 4.58
CA THR A 79 6.79 -2.61 5.72
C THR A 79 6.70 -1.16 5.26
N ASP A 80 6.57 -0.24 6.21
CA ASP A 80 6.58 1.19 5.94
C ASP A 80 8.01 1.65 5.58
N SER A 81 8.15 2.52 4.58
CA SER A 81 9.40 3.14 4.18
C SER A 81 9.52 4.57 4.74
N ASP A 82 10.73 5.14 4.67
CA ASP A 82 10.98 6.52 5.09
C ASP A 82 10.66 7.57 4.03
N GLY A 83 10.09 7.15 2.91
CA GLY A 83 9.70 8.02 1.82
C GLY A 83 10.84 8.52 0.92
N THR A 84 12.09 8.16 1.20
CA THR A 84 13.25 8.56 0.35
C THR A 84 13.33 7.75 -0.93
N GLY A 85 12.61 6.63 -0.99
CA GLY A 85 12.59 5.74 -2.15
C GLY A 85 11.55 4.64 -1.98
N VAL A 86 11.64 3.62 -2.82
CA VAL A 86 10.77 2.45 -2.80
C VAL A 86 11.59 1.24 -2.38
N LEU A 87 11.14 0.52 -1.37
CA LEU A 87 11.78 -0.72 -0.93
C LEU A 87 11.52 -1.85 -1.92
N PRO A 88 12.36 -2.90 -1.96
CA PRO A 88 12.16 -4.05 -2.85
C PRO A 88 10.79 -4.71 -2.68
N PHE A 89 10.16 -5.07 -3.79
CA PHE A 89 8.85 -5.69 -3.80
C PHE A 89 8.93 -7.21 -3.60
N HIS A 90 8.17 -7.72 -2.64
CA HIS A 90 7.98 -9.14 -2.45
C HIS A 90 7.08 -9.72 -3.55
N SER A 91 7.63 -10.61 -4.39
CA SER A 91 6.91 -11.18 -5.53
C SER A 91 5.70 -12.03 -5.18
N SER A 92 5.59 -12.50 -3.93
CA SER A 92 4.44 -13.28 -3.45
C SER A 92 3.10 -12.54 -3.55
N PHE A 93 3.10 -11.21 -3.42
CA PHE A 93 1.88 -10.41 -3.53
C PHE A 93 1.28 -10.41 -4.95
N PHE A 94 2.09 -10.71 -5.97
CA PHE A 94 1.66 -10.71 -7.36
C PHE A 94 0.99 -12.02 -7.81
N GLU A 95 1.06 -13.06 -6.99
CA GLU A 95 0.41 -14.35 -7.26
C GLU A 95 -1.10 -14.21 -7.44
N ALA A 96 -1.74 -13.32 -6.67
CA ALA A 96 -3.17 -13.08 -6.78
C ALA A 96 -3.56 -12.51 -8.15
N ALA A 97 -2.80 -11.53 -8.66
CA ALA A 97 -3.05 -10.94 -9.96
C ALA A 97 -2.92 -11.96 -11.10
N ILE A 98 -1.88 -12.81 -11.05
CA ILE A 98 -1.66 -13.86 -12.04
C ILE A 98 -2.81 -14.87 -12.03
N ARG A 99 -3.20 -15.37 -10.86
CA ARG A 99 -4.28 -16.35 -10.74
C ARG A 99 -5.66 -15.78 -11.06
N ALA A 100 -5.88 -14.50 -10.80
CA ALA A 100 -7.11 -13.81 -11.16
C ALA A 100 -7.11 -13.35 -12.61
N GLN A 101 -5.98 -13.41 -13.33
CA GLN A 101 -5.77 -12.81 -14.66
C GLN A 101 -6.19 -11.33 -14.67
N CYS A 102 -5.84 -10.62 -13.60
CA CYS A 102 -6.24 -9.23 -13.36
C CYS A 102 -5.05 -8.30 -13.65
N PRO A 103 -5.20 -7.27 -14.48
CA PRO A 103 -4.15 -6.26 -14.69
C PRO A 103 -3.71 -5.61 -13.38
N VAL A 104 -2.42 -5.28 -13.32
CA VAL A 104 -1.81 -4.58 -12.19
C VAL A 104 -1.59 -3.11 -12.56
N ILE A 105 -2.10 -2.20 -11.74
CA ILE A 105 -1.90 -0.76 -11.91
C ILE A 105 -0.87 -0.31 -10.88
N PRO A 106 0.33 0.13 -11.32
CA PRO A 106 1.31 0.74 -10.44
C PRO A 106 0.79 2.07 -9.89
N VAL A 107 1.00 2.32 -8.62
CA VAL A 107 0.61 3.57 -7.95
C VAL A 107 1.79 4.11 -7.19
N ALA A 108 2.04 5.41 -7.28
CA ALA A 108 3.02 6.10 -6.45
C ALA A 108 2.34 7.12 -5.55
N ILE A 109 2.67 7.08 -4.26
CA ILE A 109 2.19 8.04 -3.26
C ILE A 109 3.39 8.84 -2.76
N ARG A 110 3.20 10.15 -2.60
CA ARG A 110 4.17 11.08 -2.03
C ARG A 110 3.47 12.08 -1.15
N TYR A 111 4.15 12.47 -0.08
CA TYR A 111 3.67 13.50 0.83
C TYR A 111 4.57 14.72 0.80
N SER A 112 3.96 15.89 0.95
CA SER A 112 4.64 17.15 1.23
C SER A 112 3.82 17.94 2.25
N ALA A 113 4.52 18.69 3.10
CA ALA A 113 3.88 19.56 4.09
C ALA A 113 4.66 20.87 4.15
N PRO A 114 3.98 22.04 4.05
CA PRO A 114 4.64 23.33 4.09
C PRO A 114 5.38 23.56 5.43
N GLY A 115 6.62 23.97 5.36
CA GLY A 115 7.40 24.36 6.54
C GLY A 115 7.89 23.23 7.45
N VAL A 116 7.59 21.97 7.11
CA VAL A 116 8.05 20.82 7.89
C VAL A 116 8.58 19.70 6.99
N SER A 117 9.44 18.85 7.54
CA SER A 117 9.94 17.68 6.84
C SER A 117 8.84 16.61 6.76
N SER A 118 8.42 16.27 5.55
CA SER A 118 7.43 15.19 5.35
C SER A 118 7.90 13.87 5.94
N ARG A 119 9.22 13.59 5.87
CA ARG A 119 9.83 12.40 6.44
C ARG A 119 9.70 12.34 7.97
N GLU A 120 9.80 13.47 8.62
CA GLU A 120 9.80 13.53 10.08
C GLU A 120 8.40 13.66 10.68
N GLU A 121 7.51 14.38 10.00
CA GLU A 121 6.21 14.74 10.57
C GLU A 121 5.05 13.95 9.95
N VAL A 122 5.12 13.56 8.69
CA VAL A 122 4.00 12.95 7.96
C VAL A 122 4.14 11.44 7.83
N ILE A 123 5.35 10.96 7.54
CA ILE A 123 5.58 9.54 7.26
C ILE A 123 5.68 8.74 8.56
N TYR A 124 4.89 7.67 8.65
CA TYR A 124 4.91 6.76 9.80
C TYR A 124 5.79 5.55 9.51
N TRP A 125 7.00 5.52 10.06
CA TRP A 125 7.99 4.47 9.83
C TRP A 125 8.85 4.15 11.05
N LYS A 126 9.49 2.98 11.08
CA LYS A 126 10.29 2.43 12.20
C LYS A 126 9.49 2.30 13.51
N ASP A 127 10.17 2.60 14.61
CA ASP A 127 9.67 2.42 15.97
C ASP A 127 8.78 3.58 16.46
N ARG A 128 8.19 4.34 15.54
CA ARG A 128 7.28 5.43 15.91
C ARG A 128 6.04 4.85 16.59
N ARG A 129 5.71 5.37 17.76
CA ARG A 129 4.45 5.04 18.44
C ARG A 129 3.30 5.75 17.72
N PHE A 130 2.25 4.99 17.44
CA PHE A 130 1.11 5.46 16.66
C PHE A 130 0.46 6.74 17.24
N LEU A 131 0.05 6.73 18.51
CA LEU A 131 -0.67 7.85 19.11
C LEU A 131 0.13 9.16 19.18
N PRO A 132 1.40 9.17 19.62
CA PRO A 132 2.22 10.36 19.54
C PRO A 132 2.42 10.91 18.12
N HIS A 133 2.58 10.03 17.14
CA HIS A 133 2.69 10.43 15.74
C HIS A 133 1.38 11.05 15.23
N LEU A 134 0.24 10.46 15.54
CA LEU A 134 -1.07 10.98 15.15
C LEU A 134 -1.33 12.39 15.74
N ILE A 135 -1.03 12.57 17.03
CA ILE A 135 -1.17 13.89 17.70
C ILE A 135 -0.29 14.94 17.00
N ARG A 136 0.97 14.58 16.69
CA ARG A 136 1.90 15.46 15.98
C ARG A 136 1.38 15.78 14.57
N LEU A 137 0.87 14.78 13.86
CA LEU A 137 0.30 14.94 12.53
C LEU A 137 -0.89 15.91 12.50
N LEU A 138 -1.75 15.88 13.52
CA LEU A 138 -2.89 16.80 13.65
C LEU A 138 -2.43 18.25 13.88
N GLY A 139 -1.20 18.47 14.35
CA GLY A 139 -0.59 19.79 14.50
C GLY A 139 0.03 20.34 13.22
N VAL A 140 0.15 19.54 12.17
CA VAL A 140 0.69 20.01 10.87
C VAL A 140 -0.36 20.83 10.13
N GLY A 141 0.00 22.06 9.76
CA GLY A 141 -0.93 23.05 9.17
C GLY A 141 -1.48 22.71 7.78
N GLY A 142 -1.08 21.58 7.21
CA GLY A 142 -1.59 21.04 5.95
C GLY A 142 -0.67 19.98 5.37
N ILE A 143 -1.26 18.93 4.81
CA ILE A 143 -0.54 17.85 4.17
C ILE A 143 -1.07 17.69 2.74
N ARG A 144 -0.16 17.69 1.78
CA ARG A 144 -0.49 17.39 0.40
C ARG A 144 -0.05 15.95 0.09
N ALA A 145 -0.99 15.13 -0.32
CA ALA A 145 -0.73 13.81 -0.88
C ALA A 145 -0.83 13.89 -2.42
N GLN A 146 0.22 13.48 -3.11
CA GLN A 146 0.24 13.33 -4.55
C GLN A 146 0.18 11.85 -4.89
N VAL A 147 -0.89 11.44 -5.58
CA VAL A 147 -1.09 10.06 -6.05
C VAL A 147 -0.95 10.04 -7.57
N THR A 148 -0.07 9.19 -8.07
CA THR A 148 0.16 9.01 -9.50
C THR A 148 -0.17 7.57 -9.88
N PHE A 149 -1.06 7.40 -10.85
CA PHE A 149 -1.41 6.08 -11.40
C PHE A 149 -0.62 5.83 -12.68
N GLY A 150 0.05 4.69 -12.75
CA GLY A 150 0.71 4.21 -13.96
C GLY A 150 -0.26 3.50 -14.91
N LYS A 151 0.25 3.11 -16.09
CA LYS A 151 -0.53 2.31 -17.04
C LYS A 151 -0.77 0.90 -16.51
N PRO A 152 -1.95 0.30 -16.73
CA PRO A 152 -2.21 -1.10 -16.41
C PRO A 152 -1.17 -2.02 -17.07
N MET A 153 -0.70 -3.00 -16.32
CA MET A 153 0.25 -4.02 -16.78
C MET A 153 -0.40 -5.40 -16.71
N GLU A 154 -0.34 -6.11 -17.82
CA GLU A 154 -0.82 -7.49 -17.87
C GLU A 154 -0.01 -8.39 -16.93
N PRO A 155 -0.69 -9.29 -16.18
CA PRO A 155 -0.05 -10.07 -15.12
C PRO A 155 0.99 -11.07 -15.68
N GLY A 156 0.76 -11.64 -16.88
CA GLY A 156 1.59 -12.72 -17.42
C GLY A 156 1.53 -13.99 -16.56
N SER A 157 2.61 -14.78 -16.56
CA SER A 157 2.71 -16.03 -15.78
C SER A 157 3.85 -16.05 -14.74
N ASP A 158 4.77 -15.09 -14.80
CA ASP A 158 5.92 -15.01 -13.89
C ASP A 158 5.76 -13.84 -12.90
N ARG A 159 5.45 -14.19 -11.66
CA ARG A 159 5.28 -13.20 -10.58
C ARG A 159 6.55 -12.40 -10.26
N LYS A 160 7.74 -12.97 -10.49
CA LYS A 160 9.02 -12.27 -10.25
C LYS A 160 9.28 -11.24 -11.35
N ALA A 161 8.99 -11.58 -12.59
CA ALA A 161 9.08 -10.66 -13.71
C ALA A 161 8.07 -9.51 -13.55
N LEU A 162 6.81 -9.82 -13.19
CA LEU A 162 5.78 -8.83 -12.93
C LEU A 162 6.18 -7.89 -11.78
N ALA A 163 6.67 -8.44 -10.67
CA ALA A 163 7.12 -7.65 -9.53
C ALA A 163 8.24 -6.67 -9.91
N ARG A 164 9.24 -7.10 -10.69
CA ARG A 164 10.31 -6.21 -11.17
C ARG A 164 9.80 -5.10 -12.08
N ARG A 165 8.88 -5.41 -13.00
CA ARG A 165 8.29 -4.40 -13.91
C ARG A 165 7.52 -3.34 -13.12
N VAL A 166 6.64 -3.78 -12.21
CA VAL A 166 5.81 -2.87 -11.40
C VAL A 166 6.68 -2.06 -10.46
N TYR A 167 7.67 -2.66 -9.81
CA TYR A 167 8.64 -1.96 -8.98
C TYR A 167 9.37 -0.85 -9.76
N GLY A 168 9.88 -1.15 -10.94
CA GLY A 168 10.57 -0.18 -11.80
C GLY A 168 9.70 1.02 -12.12
N GLU A 169 8.43 0.81 -12.41
CA GLU A 169 7.49 1.89 -12.71
C GLU A 169 7.14 2.72 -11.48
N VAL A 170 6.82 2.08 -10.33
CA VAL A 170 6.54 2.81 -9.09
C VAL A 170 7.76 3.63 -8.66
N ALA A 171 8.96 3.04 -8.69
CA ALA A 171 10.20 3.74 -8.35
C ALA A 171 10.50 4.91 -9.31
N ARG A 172 10.18 4.77 -10.60
CA ARG A 172 10.29 5.86 -11.57
C ARG A 172 9.33 7.01 -11.22
N MET A 173 8.06 6.70 -10.97
CA MET A 173 7.03 7.70 -10.63
C MET A 173 7.35 8.44 -9.32
N VAL A 174 7.86 7.74 -8.32
CA VAL A 174 8.31 8.35 -7.06
C VAL A 174 9.46 9.34 -7.29
N ARG A 175 10.43 9.01 -8.15
CA ARG A 175 11.55 9.89 -8.47
C ARG A 175 11.16 11.14 -9.28
N VAL A 176 10.38 10.95 -10.34
CA VAL A 176 9.99 12.05 -11.26
C VAL A 176 9.13 13.09 -10.57
N GLY A 177 8.22 12.69 -9.70
CA GLY A 177 7.41 13.63 -8.93
C GLY A 177 8.19 14.43 -7.86
N GLY A 178 9.49 14.19 -7.67
CA GLY A 178 10.37 14.90 -6.71
C GLY A 178 11.13 16.10 -7.29
N ALA A 179 10.97 16.35 -8.57
CA ALA A 179 11.71 17.39 -9.28
C ALA A 179 10.92 18.71 -9.47
N THR A 180 9.84 18.90 -8.70
CA THR A 180 9.05 20.16 -8.70
C THR A 180 9.07 20.82 -7.35
#